data_cdc068b9366cad61339951349f26e395
#
_entry.id   cdc068b9366cad61339951349f26e395
#
_cell.length_a   1.000
_cell.length_b   1.000
_cell.length_c   1.000
_cell.angle_alpha   90.00
_cell.angle_beta   90.00
_cell.angle_gamma   90.00
#
_symmetry.space_group_name_H-M   'P 1'
#
loop_
_entity.id
_entity.type
_entity.pdbx_description
1 polymer ?
#
loop_
_entity_poly.entity_id
_entity_poly.type
_entity_poly.pdbx_seq_one_letter_code
_entity_poly.pdbx_strand_id
1 'polypeptide(L)'
;LLEKAALRLGELNSFSRLVPNIDLFIQLHVTKEAVISSRIEGTQTRMDEALLPENEVKIERRDDWKEVRNYIKALNEAISCLEKLPISSRLIKTTHRLLLDSVRGEHKLPGEFRNSQNWIGGKSLADAKYIPPTHQLVGELMGDLEKFLNNDQIQLPALLKIAIAHYQFETIHPSLD
;
A
#
# COMPACT_ATOMS: atom_id res chain seq x y z
N LEU A 1 -3.14 5.65 24.45
CA LEU A 1 -3.13 4.76 23.29
C LEU A 1 -1.75 4.68 22.64
N LEU A 2 -1.11 5.83 22.32
CA LEU A 2 0.22 5.93 21.70
C LEU A 2 1.31 5.21 22.53
N GLU A 3 1.33 5.43 23.84
CA GLU A 3 2.27 4.78 24.75
C GLU A 3 2.17 3.25 24.68
N LYS A 4 0.95 2.72 24.73
CA LYS A 4 0.73 1.26 24.57
C LYS A 4 1.21 0.74 23.22
N ALA A 5 0.96 1.48 22.13
CA ALA A 5 1.42 1.10 20.80
C ALA A 5 2.95 1.10 20.71
N ALA A 6 3.61 2.12 21.24
CA ALA A 6 5.06 2.21 21.29
C ALA A 6 5.69 1.08 22.13
N LEU A 7 5.08 0.73 23.28
CA LEU A 7 5.51 -0.39 24.12
C LEU A 7 5.43 -1.72 23.34
N ARG A 8 4.30 -1.99 22.68
CA ARG A 8 4.12 -3.22 21.87
C ARG A 8 5.07 -3.31 20.69
N LEU A 9 5.37 -2.18 20.06
CA LEU A 9 6.37 -2.13 19.00
C LEU A 9 7.78 -2.47 19.54
N GLY A 10 8.13 -1.95 20.72
CA GLY A 10 9.38 -2.29 21.41
C GLY A 10 9.47 -3.77 21.80
N GLU A 11 8.38 -4.36 22.30
CA GLU A 11 8.29 -5.80 22.59
C GLU A 11 8.49 -6.64 21.31
N LEU A 12 7.81 -6.27 20.20
CA LEU A 12 7.97 -6.94 18.92
C LEU A 12 9.41 -6.85 18.40
N ASN A 13 10.02 -5.68 18.48
CA ASN A 13 11.42 -5.49 18.08
C ASN A 13 12.39 -6.33 18.93
N SER A 14 12.12 -6.48 20.21
CA SER A 14 12.92 -7.36 21.08
C SER A 14 12.69 -8.84 20.73
N PHE A 15 11.45 -9.24 20.49
CA PHE A 15 11.11 -10.61 20.10
C PHE A 15 11.72 -10.99 18.75
N SER A 16 11.77 -10.09 17.78
CA SER A 16 12.33 -10.36 16.44
C SER A 16 13.79 -10.83 16.50
N ARG A 17 14.55 -10.40 17.51
CA ARG A 17 15.95 -10.83 17.75
C ARG A 17 16.08 -12.30 18.19
N LEU A 18 14.99 -12.91 18.65
CA LEU A 18 14.93 -14.30 19.08
C LEU A 18 14.45 -15.25 17.99
N VAL A 19 13.98 -14.71 16.85
CA VAL A 19 13.48 -15.50 15.72
C VAL A 19 14.68 -16.06 14.95
N PRO A 20 14.82 -17.39 14.83
CA PRO A 20 16.00 -18.00 14.20
C PRO A 20 16.20 -17.63 12.72
N ASN A 21 15.10 -17.44 11.98
CA ASN A 21 15.10 -17.01 10.60
C ASN A 21 14.12 -15.83 10.43
N ILE A 22 14.64 -14.64 10.69
CA ILE A 22 13.84 -13.41 10.66
C ILE A 22 13.37 -13.09 9.23
N ASP A 23 14.15 -13.39 8.21
CA ASP A 23 13.81 -13.10 6.82
C ASP A 23 12.61 -13.94 6.37
N LEU A 24 12.61 -15.23 6.67
CA LEU A 24 11.46 -16.10 6.40
C LEU A 24 10.22 -15.63 7.16
N PHE A 25 10.38 -15.24 8.43
CA PHE A 25 9.28 -14.71 9.24
C PHE A 25 8.68 -13.46 8.60
N ILE A 26 9.52 -12.50 8.17
CA ILE A 26 9.09 -11.28 7.49
C ILE A 26 8.39 -11.62 6.18
N GLN A 27 8.96 -12.50 5.34
CA GLN A 27 8.35 -12.90 4.07
C GLN A 27 6.96 -13.51 4.25
N LEU A 28 6.75 -14.35 5.26
CA LEU A 28 5.44 -14.92 5.57
C LEU A 28 4.44 -13.86 6.01
N HIS A 29 4.89 -12.84 6.76
CA HIS A 29 4.04 -11.73 7.19
C HIS A 29 3.69 -10.81 6.01
N VAL A 30 4.63 -10.51 5.13
CA VAL A 30 4.39 -9.77 3.88
C VAL A 30 3.37 -10.50 3.00
N THR A 31 3.53 -11.82 2.84
CA THR A 31 2.57 -12.64 2.07
C THR A 31 1.18 -12.62 2.72
N LYS A 32 1.11 -12.74 4.05
CA LYS A 32 -0.16 -12.68 4.79
C LYS A 32 -0.83 -11.31 4.63
N GLU A 33 -0.07 -10.24 4.73
CA GLU A 33 -0.56 -8.87 4.52
C GLU A 33 -1.11 -8.72 3.10
N ALA A 34 -0.36 -9.14 2.08
CA ALA A 34 -0.79 -9.10 0.70
C ALA A 34 -2.12 -9.84 0.47
N VAL A 35 -2.26 -11.06 1.02
CA VAL A 35 -3.49 -11.85 0.90
C VAL A 35 -4.67 -11.17 1.60
N ILE A 36 -4.47 -10.59 2.78
CA ILE A 36 -5.54 -9.94 3.54
C ILE A 36 -5.95 -8.63 2.87
N SER A 37 -5.00 -7.79 2.49
CA SER A 37 -5.25 -6.50 1.86
C SER A 37 -5.90 -6.66 0.49
N SER A 38 -5.38 -7.54 -0.37
CA SER A 38 -6.00 -7.82 -1.68
C SER A 38 -7.39 -8.44 -1.57
N ARG A 39 -7.69 -9.15 -0.46
CA ARG A 39 -9.04 -9.68 -0.22
C ARG A 39 -10.06 -8.56 0.03
N ILE A 40 -9.66 -7.45 0.65
CA ILE A 40 -10.52 -6.28 0.83
C ILE A 40 -10.93 -5.72 -0.55
N GLU A 41 -10.02 -5.79 -1.52
CA GLU A 41 -10.24 -5.37 -2.91
C GLU A 41 -10.92 -6.45 -3.79
N GLY A 42 -11.29 -7.59 -3.19
CA GLY A 42 -12.12 -8.60 -3.84
C GLY A 42 -11.40 -9.86 -4.33
N THR A 43 -10.08 -9.99 -4.12
CA THR A 43 -9.38 -11.25 -4.46
C THR A 43 -9.79 -12.38 -3.52
N GLN A 44 -9.69 -13.61 -4.00
CA GLN A 44 -10.03 -14.80 -3.23
C GLN A 44 -8.82 -15.72 -2.98
N THR A 45 -7.62 -15.26 -3.29
CA THR A 45 -6.38 -16.02 -3.05
C THR A 45 -6.20 -16.33 -1.58
N ARG A 46 -5.87 -17.57 -1.30
CA ARG A 46 -5.57 -18.06 0.06
C ARG A 46 -4.07 -18.01 0.31
N MET A 47 -3.69 -18.05 1.60
CA MET A 47 -2.28 -18.04 2.00
C MET A 47 -1.47 -19.20 1.42
N ASP A 48 -2.06 -20.40 1.40
CA ASP A 48 -1.44 -21.58 0.80
C ASP A 48 -1.25 -21.43 -0.72
N GLU A 49 -2.23 -20.86 -1.42
CA GLU A 49 -2.13 -20.60 -2.86
C GLU A 49 -1.10 -19.50 -3.18
N ALA A 50 -1.00 -18.46 -2.36
CA ALA A 50 -0.04 -17.37 -2.56
C ALA A 50 1.42 -17.85 -2.50
N LEU A 51 1.68 -18.98 -1.84
CA LEU A 51 3.00 -19.60 -1.74
C LEU A 51 3.33 -20.55 -2.89
N LEU A 52 2.32 -20.94 -3.70
CA LEU A 52 2.53 -21.85 -4.83
C LEU A 52 3.16 -21.13 -6.04
N PRO A 53 3.90 -21.84 -6.88
CA PRO A 53 4.27 -21.34 -8.20
C PRO A 53 3.03 -21.26 -9.11
N GLU A 54 3.05 -20.37 -10.09
CA GLU A 54 1.90 -20.08 -10.97
C GLU A 54 1.31 -21.33 -11.64
N ASN A 55 2.16 -22.26 -12.06
CA ASN A 55 1.75 -23.48 -12.75
C ASN A 55 0.96 -24.48 -11.88
N GLU A 56 1.03 -24.33 -10.56
CA GLU A 56 0.28 -25.15 -9.59
C GLU A 56 -1.03 -24.47 -9.16
N VAL A 57 -1.23 -23.20 -9.52
CA VAL A 57 -2.47 -22.46 -9.25
C VAL A 57 -3.51 -22.77 -10.32
N LYS A 58 -4.75 -23.03 -9.89
CA LYS A 58 -5.88 -23.25 -10.81
C LYS A 58 -6.07 -22.06 -11.73
N ILE A 59 -6.36 -22.33 -12.99
CA ILE A 59 -6.46 -21.30 -14.05
C ILE A 59 -7.43 -20.18 -13.65
N GLU A 60 -8.59 -20.55 -13.07
CA GLU A 60 -9.64 -19.60 -12.69
C GLU A 60 -9.22 -18.67 -11.55
N ARG A 61 -8.11 -18.97 -10.85
CA ARG A 61 -7.62 -18.23 -9.70
C ARG A 61 -6.30 -17.48 -9.97
N ARG A 62 -5.75 -17.64 -11.17
CA ARG A 62 -4.45 -17.05 -11.53
C ARG A 62 -4.46 -15.54 -11.51
N ASP A 63 -5.56 -14.91 -11.89
CA ASP A 63 -5.65 -13.44 -11.88
C ASP A 63 -5.60 -12.91 -10.45
N ASP A 64 -6.36 -13.47 -9.53
CA ASP A 64 -6.30 -13.14 -8.10
C ASP A 64 -4.90 -13.41 -7.51
N TRP A 65 -4.30 -14.55 -7.88
CA TRP A 65 -2.95 -14.90 -7.46
C TRP A 65 -1.92 -13.88 -7.97
N LYS A 66 -2.03 -13.44 -9.22
CA LYS A 66 -1.13 -12.41 -9.78
C LYS A 66 -1.25 -11.09 -9.04
N GLU A 67 -2.46 -10.66 -8.70
CA GLU A 67 -2.66 -9.45 -7.90
C GLU A 67 -1.94 -9.53 -6.55
N VAL A 68 -2.06 -10.64 -5.83
CA VAL A 68 -1.34 -10.87 -4.57
C VAL A 68 0.18 -10.90 -4.79
N ARG A 69 0.66 -11.53 -5.85
CA ARG A 69 2.09 -11.57 -6.18
C ARG A 69 2.64 -10.19 -6.54
N ASN A 70 1.86 -9.38 -7.26
CA ASN A 70 2.21 -8.00 -7.56
C ASN A 70 2.29 -7.15 -6.30
N TYR A 71 1.36 -7.33 -5.35
CA TYR A 71 1.42 -6.66 -4.06
C TYR A 71 2.73 -6.97 -3.32
N ILE A 72 3.08 -8.26 -3.22
CA ILE A 72 4.34 -8.69 -2.58
C ILE A 72 5.55 -8.07 -3.28
N LYS A 73 5.58 -8.13 -4.62
CA LYS A 73 6.65 -7.55 -5.44
C LYS A 73 6.75 -6.03 -5.24
N ALA A 74 5.63 -5.33 -5.31
CA ALA A 74 5.57 -3.88 -5.16
C ALA A 74 6.04 -3.44 -3.76
N LEU A 75 5.62 -4.14 -2.71
CA LEU A 75 6.04 -3.85 -1.33
C LEU A 75 7.54 -4.09 -1.12
N ASN A 76 8.06 -5.22 -1.58
CA ASN A 76 9.49 -5.53 -1.44
C ASN A 76 10.37 -4.53 -2.22
N GLU A 77 9.96 -4.16 -3.43
CA GLU A 77 10.66 -3.15 -4.23
C GLU A 77 10.62 -1.77 -3.55
N ALA A 78 9.46 -1.38 -3.01
CA ALA A 78 9.32 -0.13 -2.26
C ALA A 78 10.25 -0.09 -1.04
N ILE A 79 10.31 -1.17 -0.26
CA ILE A 79 11.19 -1.28 0.92
C ILE A 79 12.66 -1.16 0.48
N SER A 80 13.07 -1.88 -0.57
CA SER A 80 14.44 -1.79 -1.10
C SER A 80 14.79 -0.39 -1.60
N CYS A 81 13.84 0.29 -2.26
CA CYS A 81 14.04 1.66 -2.71
C CYS A 81 14.23 2.65 -1.55
N LEU A 82 13.58 2.43 -0.41
CA LEU A 82 13.67 3.30 0.77
C LEU A 82 15.07 3.30 1.41
N GLU A 83 15.92 2.34 1.11
CA GLU A 83 17.33 2.36 1.53
C GLU A 83 18.13 3.52 0.89
N LYS A 84 17.67 4.02 -0.27
CA LYS A 84 18.38 5.02 -1.07
C LYS A 84 17.56 6.26 -1.39
N LEU A 85 16.25 6.18 -1.28
CA LEU A 85 15.32 7.24 -1.68
C LEU A 85 14.35 7.54 -0.53
N PRO A 86 13.98 8.80 -0.33
CA PRO A 86 12.91 9.15 0.62
C PRO A 86 11.55 8.68 0.09
N ILE A 87 10.56 8.64 0.98
CA ILE A 87 9.17 8.48 0.57
C ILE A 87 8.80 9.67 -0.31
N SER A 88 8.40 9.40 -1.55
CA SER A 88 8.15 10.42 -2.55
C SER A 88 7.04 10.02 -3.51
N SER A 89 6.45 11.00 -4.17
CA SER A 89 5.46 10.78 -5.23
C SER A 89 5.99 9.85 -6.34
N ARG A 90 7.30 9.92 -6.63
CA ARG A 90 7.94 9.01 -7.60
C ARG A 90 7.95 7.57 -7.10
N LEU A 91 8.28 7.34 -5.83
CA LEU A 91 8.25 5.99 -5.23
C LEU A 91 6.84 5.44 -5.23
N ILE A 92 5.85 6.23 -4.80
CA ILE A 92 4.42 5.84 -4.79
C ILE A 92 3.96 5.46 -6.20
N LYS A 93 4.25 6.26 -7.21
CA LYS A 93 3.91 5.96 -8.61
C LYS A 93 4.58 4.69 -9.13
N THR A 94 5.84 4.46 -8.76
CA THR A 94 6.56 3.23 -9.15
C THR A 94 5.93 2.00 -8.50
N THR A 95 5.60 2.07 -7.20
CA THR A 95 4.93 1.01 -6.46
C THR A 95 3.55 0.72 -7.04
N HIS A 96 2.75 1.76 -7.33
CA HIS A 96 1.44 1.64 -7.96
C HIS A 96 1.51 0.97 -9.35
N ARG A 97 2.53 1.29 -10.16
CA ARG A 97 2.74 0.62 -11.46
C ARG A 97 2.99 -0.87 -11.29
N LEU A 98 3.81 -1.27 -10.33
CA LEU A 98 4.11 -2.67 -10.05
C LEU A 98 2.89 -3.41 -9.51
N LEU A 99 2.07 -2.74 -8.71
CA LEU A 99 0.84 -3.30 -8.14
C LEU A 99 -0.16 -3.68 -9.24
N LEU A 100 -0.30 -2.85 -10.26
CA LEU A 100 -1.29 -3.01 -11.34
C LEU A 100 -0.71 -3.67 -12.60
N ASP A 101 0.48 -4.26 -12.54
CA ASP A 101 1.14 -4.88 -13.70
C ASP A 101 0.38 -6.12 -14.18
N SER A 102 -0.15 -6.07 -15.41
CA SER A 102 -0.82 -7.21 -16.09
C SER A 102 -1.96 -7.86 -15.29
N VAL A 103 -2.71 -7.07 -14.53
CA VAL A 103 -3.87 -7.49 -13.75
C VAL A 103 -5.12 -6.65 -14.10
N ARG A 104 -6.24 -6.95 -13.45
CA ARG A 104 -7.54 -6.26 -13.71
C ARG A 104 -7.50 -4.73 -13.65
N GLY A 105 -6.54 -4.15 -12.95
CA GLY A 105 -6.34 -2.71 -12.82
C GLY A 105 -5.44 -2.06 -13.89
N GLU A 106 -4.97 -2.77 -14.89
CA GLU A 106 -4.02 -2.24 -15.89
C GLU A 106 -4.54 -1.01 -16.65
N HIS A 107 -5.86 -0.84 -16.76
CA HIS A 107 -6.50 0.33 -17.40
C HIS A 107 -6.67 1.53 -16.44
N LYS A 108 -6.32 1.39 -15.15
CA LYS A 108 -6.47 2.41 -14.11
C LYS A 108 -5.26 3.34 -13.98
N LEU A 109 -4.59 3.65 -15.08
CA LEU A 109 -3.41 4.52 -15.16
C LEU A 109 -2.24 4.06 -14.24
N PRO A 110 -1.68 2.84 -14.40
CA PRO A 110 -0.62 2.32 -13.55
C PRO A 110 0.58 3.29 -13.45
N GLY A 111 0.90 3.69 -12.26
CA GLY A 111 2.01 4.61 -11.98
C GLY A 111 1.70 6.08 -12.20
N GLU A 112 0.44 6.45 -12.41
CA GLU A 112 0.02 7.84 -12.53
C GLU A 112 -1.01 8.21 -11.47
N PHE A 113 -1.05 9.47 -11.09
CA PHE A 113 -2.15 10.01 -10.31
C PHE A 113 -3.38 10.16 -11.21
N ARG A 114 -4.57 10.05 -10.62
CA ARG A 114 -5.82 10.21 -11.34
C ARG A 114 -5.91 11.56 -12.06
N ASN A 115 -6.49 11.53 -13.22
CA ASN A 115 -6.72 12.70 -14.08
C ASN A 115 -8.21 13.04 -14.23
N SER A 116 -9.05 12.39 -13.45
CA SER A 116 -10.51 12.61 -13.41
C SER A 116 -11.01 12.65 -11.97
N GLN A 117 -12.23 13.17 -11.80
CA GLN A 117 -12.89 13.12 -10.49
C GLN A 117 -13.38 11.70 -10.22
N ASN A 118 -13.04 11.18 -9.06
CA ASN A 118 -13.57 9.94 -8.51
C ASN A 118 -14.41 10.22 -7.25
N TRP A 119 -15.04 9.19 -6.73
CA TRP A 119 -15.80 9.24 -5.48
C TRP A 119 -15.79 7.87 -4.81
N ILE A 120 -16.05 7.83 -3.52
CA ILE A 120 -16.09 6.59 -2.74
C ILE A 120 -17.51 6.35 -2.25
N GLY A 121 -18.00 5.14 -2.51
CA GLY A 121 -19.37 4.72 -2.19
C GLY A 121 -20.43 5.38 -3.08
N GLY A 122 -21.61 4.79 -3.13
CA GLY A 122 -22.67 5.25 -4.02
C GLY A 122 -22.46 4.83 -5.48
N LYS A 123 -23.46 5.18 -6.33
CA LYS A 123 -23.46 4.86 -7.78
C LYS A 123 -23.05 6.05 -8.63
N SER A 124 -22.98 7.22 -8.07
CA SER A 124 -22.65 8.47 -8.76
C SER A 124 -22.08 9.50 -7.78
N LEU A 125 -21.57 10.59 -8.31
CA LEU A 125 -21.07 11.72 -7.52
C LEU A 125 -22.16 12.31 -6.61
N ALA A 126 -23.42 12.22 -7.01
CA ALA A 126 -24.54 12.79 -6.27
C ALA A 126 -24.93 11.99 -5.02
N ASP A 127 -24.63 10.70 -4.99
CA ASP A 127 -24.92 9.79 -3.85
C ASP A 127 -23.62 9.24 -3.21
N ALA A 128 -22.49 9.85 -3.52
CA ALA A 128 -21.18 9.50 -2.97
C ALA A 128 -21.13 9.69 -1.44
N LYS A 129 -20.48 8.77 -0.75
CA LYS A 129 -20.20 8.90 0.69
C LYS A 129 -19.02 9.83 0.95
N TYR A 130 -18.06 9.86 0.04
CA TYR A 130 -16.92 10.74 0.10
C TYR A 130 -16.51 11.17 -1.32
N ILE A 131 -16.19 12.44 -1.47
CA ILE A 131 -15.67 13.04 -2.71
C ILE A 131 -14.28 13.60 -2.40
N PRO A 132 -13.22 12.95 -2.91
CA PRO A 132 -11.86 13.46 -2.76
C PRO A 132 -11.67 14.82 -3.44
N PRO A 133 -10.59 15.56 -3.13
CA PRO A 133 -10.23 16.80 -3.82
C PRO A 133 -10.24 16.64 -5.34
N THR A 134 -10.40 17.74 -6.06
CA THR A 134 -10.37 17.70 -7.53
C THR A 134 -9.04 17.16 -8.04
N HIS A 135 -9.05 16.45 -9.16
CA HIS A 135 -7.84 15.82 -9.70
C HIS A 135 -6.72 16.82 -10.01
N GLN A 136 -7.05 18.09 -10.31
CA GLN A 136 -6.05 19.14 -10.55
C GLN A 136 -5.19 19.43 -9.31
N LEU A 137 -5.72 19.21 -8.11
CA LEU A 137 -5.01 19.44 -6.84
C LEU A 137 -4.19 18.25 -6.37
N VAL A 138 -4.38 17.07 -6.95
CA VAL A 138 -3.72 15.84 -6.46
C VAL A 138 -2.19 15.98 -6.47
N GLY A 139 -1.61 16.55 -7.53
CA GLY A 139 -0.17 16.72 -7.61
C GLY A 139 0.40 17.64 -6.52
N GLU A 140 -0.29 18.74 -6.22
CA GLU A 140 0.09 19.69 -5.17
C GLU A 140 -0.02 19.05 -3.79
N LEU A 141 -1.17 18.43 -3.49
CA LEU A 141 -1.44 17.79 -2.20
C LEU A 141 -0.50 16.62 -1.93
N MET A 142 -0.16 15.82 -2.93
CA MET A 142 0.85 14.77 -2.82
C MET A 142 2.25 15.31 -2.60
N GLY A 143 2.58 16.45 -3.23
CA GLY A 143 3.83 17.17 -2.98
C GLY A 143 3.93 17.70 -1.55
N ASP A 144 2.82 18.19 -0.98
CA ASP A 144 2.79 18.66 0.41
C ASP A 144 2.87 17.49 1.40
N LEU A 145 2.25 16.34 1.10
CA LEU A 145 2.41 15.11 1.88
C LEU A 145 3.88 14.64 1.87
N GLU A 146 4.53 14.68 0.72
CA GLU A 146 5.96 14.36 0.58
C GLU A 146 6.84 15.28 1.42
N LYS A 147 6.61 16.59 1.39
CA LYS A 147 7.31 17.58 2.24
C LYS A 147 7.06 17.28 3.72
N PHE A 148 5.83 16.99 4.13
CA PHE A 148 5.52 16.61 5.52
C PHE A 148 6.30 15.38 5.97
N LEU A 149 6.32 14.33 5.14
CA LEU A 149 7.00 13.08 5.46
C LEU A 149 8.52 13.25 5.60
N ASN A 150 9.13 14.09 4.78
CA ASN A 150 10.59 14.28 4.73
C ASN A 150 11.06 15.53 5.50
N ASN A 151 10.20 16.17 6.28
CA ASN A 151 10.58 17.33 7.08
C ASN A 151 11.06 16.89 8.48
N ASP A 152 12.36 17.02 8.72
CA ASP A 152 13.01 16.69 9.98
C ASP A 152 12.74 17.72 11.10
N GLN A 153 12.21 18.89 10.76
CA GLN A 153 11.81 19.91 11.76
C GLN A 153 10.51 19.56 12.46
N ILE A 154 9.73 18.62 11.91
CA ILE A 154 8.48 18.19 12.50
C ILE A 154 8.76 17.10 13.55
N GLN A 155 8.79 17.50 14.79
CA GLN A 155 9.05 16.67 15.95
C GLN A 155 7.77 15.92 16.41
N LEU A 156 7.40 14.88 15.70
CA LEU A 156 6.26 14.01 16.04
C LEU A 156 6.74 12.58 16.30
N PRO A 157 6.12 11.86 17.24
CA PRO A 157 6.32 10.42 17.36
C PRO A 157 6.01 9.73 16.03
N ALA A 158 6.87 8.78 15.61
CA ALA A 158 6.77 8.14 14.29
C ALA A 158 5.37 7.55 14.01
N LEU A 159 4.75 6.90 15.00
CA LEU A 159 3.40 6.35 14.84
C LEU A 159 2.33 7.43 14.56
N LEU A 160 2.48 8.62 15.12
CA LEU A 160 1.57 9.74 14.82
C LEU A 160 1.85 10.31 13.42
N LYS A 161 3.12 10.45 13.03
CA LYS A 161 3.51 10.90 11.70
C LYS A 161 2.96 9.97 10.62
N ILE A 162 3.07 8.66 10.83
CA ILE A 162 2.51 7.63 9.94
C ILE A 162 0.96 7.74 9.88
N ALA A 163 0.29 7.86 11.03
CA ALA A 163 -1.16 7.96 11.07
C ALA A 163 -1.70 9.20 10.34
N ILE A 164 -1.04 10.35 10.49
CA ILE A 164 -1.40 11.59 9.79
C ILE A 164 -1.15 11.43 8.28
N ALA A 165 -0.01 10.87 7.90
CA ALA A 165 0.34 10.66 6.50
C ALA A 165 -0.64 9.71 5.81
N HIS A 166 -1.00 8.61 6.47
CA HIS A 166 -1.98 7.65 5.95
C HIS A 166 -3.36 8.29 5.80
N TYR A 167 -3.84 8.99 6.85
CA TYR A 167 -5.10 9.73 6.78
C TYR A 167 -5.13 10.73 5.61
N GLN A 168 -4.04 11.47 5.42
CA GLN A 168 -3.94 12.45 4.34
C GLN A 168 -3.90 11.78 2.96
N PHE A 169 -3.16 10.67 2.81
CA PHE A 169 -3.11 9.90 1.58
C PHE A 169 -4.50 9.39 1.18
N GLU A 170 -5.24 8.79 2.12
CA GLU A 170 -6.61 8.32 1.90
C GLU A 170 -7.57 9.48 1.57
N THR A 171 -7.37 10.65 2.22
CA THR A 171 -8.16 11.85 1.93
C THR A 171 -7.91 12.37 0.52
N ILE A 172 -6.69 12.37 0.05
CA ILE A 172 -6.33 12.79 -1.32
C ILE A 172 -6.85 11.77 -2.34
N HIS A 173 -6.78 10.49 -2.02
CA HIS A 173 -7.16 9.37 -2.89
C HIS A 173 -6.57 9.52 -4.30
N PRO A 174 -5.22 9.41 -4.42
CA PRO A 174 -4.51 9.92 -5.59
C PRO A 174 -4.62 9.04 -6.83
N SER A 175 -5.05 7.80 -6.70
CA SER A 175 -5.15 6.82 -7.79
C SER A 175 -6.60 6.55 -8.18
N LEU A 176 -6.81 5.94 -9.35
CA LEU A 176 -8.10 5.36 -9.74
C LEU A 176 -8.17 3.93 -9.19
N ASP A 177 -9.23 3.62 -8.48
CA ASP A 177 -9.53 2.28 -7.95
C ASP A 177 -10.51 1.53 -8.83
#